data_96e29096c89e9dbaf1227d788ca57ca8
#
_entry.id   96e29096c89e9dbaf1227d788ca57ca8
#
_cell.length_a   1.000
_cell.length_b   1.000
_cell.length_c   1.000
_cell.angle_alpha   90.00
_cell.angle_beta   90.00
_cell.angle_gamma   90.00
#
_symmetry.space_group_name_H-M   'P 1'
#
loop_
_entity.id
_entity.type
_entity.pdbx_description
1 polymer ?
#
loop_
_entity_poly.entity_id
_entity_poly.type
_entity_poly.pdbx_seq_one_letter_code
_entity_poly.pdbx_strand_id
1 'polypeptide(L)'
;MTLTLAIIGHLVGDYLLQNDWMALNKKQRSLPCAVHCTLWTLAVCLFAGWFYWPAIAVLWITHFIQDRTHIIEFWMTKMNRQLDFVKPPFAPWSLIVVDNVWHIVAVWAVWRFLMHQM
;
A
#
# COMPACT_ATOMS: atom_id res chain seq x y z
N MET A 1 -16.84 1.49 10.65
CA MET A 1 -17.46 1.03 9.38
C MET A 1 -16.63 1.44 8.19
N THR A 2 -16.30 2.72 8.05
CA THR A 2 -15.54 3.19 6.89
C THR A 2 -14.11 2.61 6.85
N LEU A 3 -13.50 2.33 7.99
CA LEU A 3 -12.18 1.71 8.02
C LEU A 3 -12.22 0.29 7.42
N THR A 4 -13.23 -0.50 7.76
CA THR A 4 -13.38 -1.84 7.17
C THR A 4 -13.53 -1.76 5.66
N LEU A 5 -14.34 -0.82 5.17
CA LEU A 5 -14.52 -0.62 3.73
C LEU A 5 -13.23 -0.13 3.06
N ALA A 6 -12.47 0.72 3.74
CA ALA A 6 -11.18 1.17 3.23
C ALA A 6 -10.19 -0.01 3.10
N ILE A 7 -10.16 -0.91 4.07
CA ILE A 7 -9.32 -2.10 4.02
C ILE A 7 -9.75 -3.01 2.87
N ILE A 8 -11.05 -3.18 2.66
CA ILE A 8 -11.56 -3.93 1.50
C ILE A 8 -11.11 -3.26 0.20
N GLY A 9 -11.22 -1.94 0.11
CA GLY A 9 -10.73 -1.19 -1.04
C GLY A 9 -9.24 -1.37 -1.29
N HIS A 10 -8.45 -1.39 -0.22
CA HIS A 10 -7.02 -1.69 -0.30
C HIS A 10 -6.76 -3.07 -0.92
N LEU A 11 -7.47 -4.09 -0.46
CA LEU A 11 -7.30 -5.44 -1.01
C LEU A 11 -7.74 -5.51 -2.47
N VAL A 12 -8.83 -4.86 -2.83
CA VAL A 12 -9.27 -4.78 -4.23
C VAL A 12 -8.21 -4.10 -5.08
N GLY A 13 -7.67 -2.98 -4.63
CA GLY A 13 -6.65 -2.25 -5.37
C GLY A 13 -5.36 -3.04 -5.59
N ASP A 14 -4.90 -3.75 -4.57
CA ASP A 14 -3.62 -4.47 -4.65
C ASP A 14 -3.74 -5.84 -5.32
N TYR A 15 -4.88 -6.51 -5.21
CA TYR A 15 -4.98 -7.90 -5.64
C TYR A 15 -5.94 -8.13 -6.80
N LEU A 16 -6.90 -7.25 -7.03
CA LEU A 16 -7.86 -7.41 -8.14
C LEU A 16 -7.61 -6.44 -9.29
N LEU A 17 -7.07 -5.26 -9.04
CA LEU A 17 -6.87 -4.23 -10.06
C LEU A 17 -5.43 -4.11 -10.54
N GLN A 18 -4.48 -4.70 -9.83
CA GLN A 18 -3.08 -4.68 -10.24
C GLN A 18 -2.80 -5.78 -11.24
N ASN A 19 -2.46 -5.40 -12.49
CA ASN A 19 -2.07 -6.37 -13.51
C ASN A 19 -0.55 -6.64 -13.48
N ASP A 20 -0.10 -7.54 -14.35
CA ASP A 20 1.31 -7.92 -14.39
C ASP A 20 2.24 -6.75 -14.74
N TRP A 21 1.82 -5.87 -15.65
CA TRP A 21 2.61 -4.71 -16.02
C TRP A 21 2.92 -3.83 -14.80
N MET A 22 1.91 -3.56 -13.97
CA MET A 22 2.09 -2.78 -12.74
C MET A 22 2.94 -3.55 -11.72
N ALA A 23 2.58 -4.81 -11.46
CA ALA A 23 3.24 -5.61 -10.43
C ALA A 23 4.72 -5.83 -10.71
N LEU A 24 5.09 -6.08 -11.98
CA LEU A 24 6.47 -6.41 -12.35
C LEU A 24 7.34 -5.16 -12.54
N ASN A 25 6.76 -3.98 -12.74
CA ASN A 25 7.51 -2.78 -13.10
C ASN A 25 7.44 -1.64 -12.08
N LYS A 26 6.59 -1.73 -11.06
CA LYS A 26 6.36 -0.61 -10.15
C LYS A 26 7.60 -0.20 -9.34
N LYS A 27 8.54 -1.11 -9.11
CA LYS A 27 9.77 -0.77 -8.40
C LYS A 27 10.87 -0.22 -9.30
N GLN A 28 10.79 -0.45 -10.60
CA GLN A 28 11.80 0.00 -11.56
C GLN A 28 11.37 1.25 -12.34
N ARG A 29 10.07 1.47 -12.50
CA ARG A 29 9.55 2.55 -13.35
C ARG A 29 8.45 3.31 -12.65
N SER A 30 8.49 4.63 -12.74
CA SER A 30 7.51 5.47 -12.03
C SER A 30 6.12 5.45 -12.65
N LEU A 31 6.00 5.28 -13.98
CA LEU A 31 4.68 5.28 -14.61
C LEU A 31 3.82 4.07 -14.19
N PRO A 32 4.32 2.83 -14.24
CA PRO A 32 3.53 1.70 -13.75
C PRO A 32 3.14 1.85 -12.28
N CYS A 33 4.05 2.36 -11.45
CA CYS A 33 3.77 2.61 -10.04
C CYS A 33 2.70 3.68 -9.86
N ALA A 34 2.78 4.79 -10.61
CA ALA A 34 1.79 5.87 -10.53
C ALA A 34 0.40 5.39 -10.96
N VAL A 35 0.31 4.59 -12.01
CA VAL A 35 -0.97 4.01 -12.46
C VAL A 35 -1.54 3.11 -11.37
N HIS A 36 -0.72 2.24 -10.80
CA HIS A 36 -1.15 1.36 -9.71
C HIS A 36 -1.63 2.15 -8.50
N CYS A 37 -0.86 3.16 -8.07
CA CYS A 37 -1.23 3.98 -6.91
C CYS A 37 -2.54 4.75 -7.15
N THR A 38 -2.77 5.21 -8.37
CA THR A 38 -4.00 5.91 -8.73
C THR A 38 -5.21 4.97 -8.62
N LEU A 39 -5.11 3.77 -9.22
CA LEU A 39 -6.18 2.77 -9.14
C LEU A 39 -6.43 2.33 -7.70
N TRP A 40 -5.35 2.11 -6.95
CA TRP A 40 -5.44 1.71 -5.54
C TRP A 40 -6.12 2.79 -4.70
N THR A 41 -5.70 4.04 -4.85
CA THR A 41 -6.28 5.17 -4.09
C THR A 41 -7.76 5.35 -4.43
N LEU A 42 -8.11 5.24 -5.73
CA LEU A 42 -9.50 5.28 -6.13
C LEU A 42 -10.32 4.16 -5.49
N ALA A 43 -9.79 2.94 -5.48
CA ALA A 43 -10.48 1.81 -4.85
C ALA A 43 -10.72 2.04 -3.35
N VAL A 44 -9.70 2.46 -2.61
CA VAL A 44 -9.83 2.76 -1.18
C VAL A 44 -10.88 3.84 -0.95
N CYS A 45 -10.78 4.94 -1.67
CA CYS A 45 -11.65 6.09 -1.45
C CYS A 45 -13.09 5.82 -1.87
N LEU A 46 -13.31 5.09 -2.97
CA LEU A 46 -14.66 4.74 -3.41
C LEU A 46 -15.32 3.75 -2.44
N PHE A 47 -14.61 2.74 -1.98
CA PHE A 47 -15.16 1.79 -1.01
C PHE A 47 -15.47 2.44 0.32
N ALA A 48 -14.59 3.31 0.81
CA ALA A 48 -14.72 3.95 2.12
C ALA A 48 -15.61 5.20 2.10
N GLY A 49 -15.85 5.79 0.93
CA GLY A 49 -16.54 7.06 0.83
C GLY A 49 -15.67 8.24 1.25
N TRP A 50 -14.35 8.15 1.07
CA TRP A 50 -13.41 9.19 1.49
C TRP A 50 -13.09 10.13 0.33
N PHE A 51 -13.68 11.32 0.33
CA PHE A 51 -13.50 12.31 -0.73
C PHE A 51 -12.82 13.59 -0.26
N TYR A 52 -12.04 13.49 0.81
CA TYR A 52 -11.28 14.58 1.40
C TYR A 52 -9.87 14.59 0.76
N TRP A 53 -9.54 15.66 0.04
CA TRP A 53 -8.30 15.67 -0.76
C TRP A 53 -7.01 15.43 0.03
N PRO A 54 -6.85 15.92 1.30
CA PRO A 54 -5.62 15.59 2.05
C PRO A 54 -5.48 14.09 2.31
N ALA A 55 -6.58 13.40 2.59
CA ALA A 55 -6.55 11.94 2.76
C ALA A 55 -6.17 11.24 1.45
N ILE A 56 -6.73 11.68 0.33
CA ILE A 56 -6.41 11.14 -0.99
C ILE A 56 -4.91 11.33 -1.27
N ALA A 57 -4.38 12.52 -1.01
CA ALA A 57 -2.97 12.83 -1.24
C ALA A 57 -2.05 11.96 -0.38
N VAL A 58 -2.36 11.83 0.92
CA VAL A 58 -1.54 11.02 1.84
C VAL A 58 -1.57 9.54 1.44
N LEU A 59 -2.74 9.01 1.10
CA LEU A 59 -2.87 7.62 0.65
C LEU A 59 -2.03 7.37 -0.60
N TRP A 60 -2.14 8.26 -1.59
CA TRP A 60 -1.40 8.10 -2.85
C TRP A 60 0.11 8.18 -2.64
N ILE A 61 0.57 9.20 -1.89
CA ILE A 61 2.00 9.43 -1.66
C ILE A 61 2.61 8.28 -0.86
N THR A 62 1.98 7.84 0.22
CA THR A 62 2.51 6.75 1.05
C THR A 62 2.55 5.45 0.27
N HIS A 63 1.52 5.14 -0.50
CA HIS A 63 1.50 3.94 -1.32
C HIS A 63 2.58 3.99 -2.40
N PHE A 64 2.76 5.14 -3.04
CA PHE A 64 3.80 5.33 -4.05
C PHE A 64 5.20 5.09 -3.47
N ILE A 65 5.49 5.68 -2.31
CA ILE A 65 6.80 5.48 -1.66
C ILE A 65 7.03 4.01 -1.35
N GLN A 66 6.03 3.33 -0.79
CA GLN A 66 6.16 1.93 -0.41
C GLN A 66 6.34 1.02 -1.62
N ASP A 67 5.62 1.26 -2.71
CA ASP A 67 5.68 0.40 -3.89
C ASP A 67 6.82 0.74 -4.84
N ARG A 68 7.18 2.03 -4.97
CA ARG A 68 8.24 2.46 -5.88
C ARG A 68 9.64 2.19 -5.35
N THR A 69 9.80 2.19 -4.03
CA THR A 69 11.11 2.05 -3.38
C THR A 69 11.25 0.71 -2.67
N HIS A 70 12.43 0.43 -2.15
CA HIS A 70 12.69 -0.77 -1.35
C HIS A 70 12.58 -0.48 0.15
N ILE A 71 11.72 0.47 0.56
CA ILE A 71 11.61 0.89 1.96
C ILE A 71 11.12 -0.25 2.86
N ILE A 72 10.25 -1.13 2.35
CA ILE A 72 9.74 -2.26 3.14
C ILE A 72 10.88 -3.24 3.44
N GLU A 73 11.67 -3.59 2.42
CA GLU A 73 12.83 -4.46 2.61
C GLU A 73 13.86 -3.81 3.54
N PHE A 74 14.06 -2.50 3.40
CA PHE A 74 14.94 -1.75 4.31
C PHE A 74 14.46 -1.87 5.75
N TRP A 75 13.16 -1.68 6.00
CA TRP A 75 12.59 -1.81 7.34
C TRP A 75 12.79 -3.23 7.88
N MET A 76 12.52 -4.24 7.08
CA MET A 76 12.66 -5.64 7.48
C MET A 76 14.10 -5.97 7.88
N THR A 77 15.08 -5.52 7.10
CA THR A 77 16.49 -5.88 7.30
C THR A 77 17.19 -4.98 8.31
N LYS A 78 17.07 -3.67 8.18
CA LYS A 78 17.83 -2.70 8.98
C LYS A 78 17.17 -2.36 10.30
N MET A 79 15.85 -2.25 10.31
CA MET A 79 15.12 -1.84 11.51
C MET A 79 14.68 -3.03 12.34
N ASN A 80 14.10 -4.06 11.71
CA ASN A 80 13.55 -5.21 12.42
C ASN A 80 14.46 -6.45 12.41
N ARG A 81 15.55 -6.39 11.68
CA ARG A 81 16.55 -7.46 11.64
C ARG A 81 16.01 -8.82 11.20
N GLN A 82 15.08 -8.82 10.26
CA GLN A 82 14.50 -10.03 9.69
C GLN A 82 15.40 -10.57 8.56
N LEU A 83 16.65 -10.87 8.89
CA LEU A 83 17.70 -11.17 7.90
C LEU A 83 17.44 -12.46 7.13
N ASP A 84 16.77 -13.42 7.73
CA ASP A 84 16.41 -14.68 7.07
C ASP A 84 15.02 -14.62 6.46
N PHE A 85 14.11 -13.88 7.07
CA PHE A 85 12.72 -13.78 6.60
C PHE A 85 12.62 -13.10 5.22
N VAL A 86 13.60 -12.27 4.84
CA VAL A 86 13.64 -11.63 3.52
C VAL A 86 14.18 -12.55 2.43
N LYS A 87 14.57 -13.77 2.77
CA LYS A 87 15.22 -14.73 1.85
C LYS A 87 14.33 -15.96 1.62
N PRO A 88 14.56 -16.70 0.53
CA PRO A 88 13.94 -18.01 0.38
C PRO A 88 14.24 -18.93 1.57
N PRO A 89 13.32 -19.79 2.00
CA PRO A 89 12.04 -20.10 1.35
C PRO A 89 10.91 -19.10 1.65
N PHE A 90 11.14 -18.07 2.49
CA PHE A 90 10.09 -17.14 2.89
C PHE A 90 9.78 -16.12 1.79
N ALA A 91 10.81 -15.54 1.17
CA ALA A 91 10.61 -14.64 0.06
C ALA A 91 10.15 -15.43 -1.18
N PRO A 92 9.30 -14.84 -2.04
CA PRO A 92 8.85 -13.45 -2.00
C PRO A 92 7.60 -13.18 -1.16
N TRP A 93 6.90 -14.22 -0.68
CA TRP A 93 5.62 -14.02 0.02
C TRP A 93 5.79 -13.21 1.31
N SER A 94 6.92 -13.37 2.00
CA SER A 94 7.20 -12.64 3.25
C SER A 94 7.23 -11.13 3.03
N LEU A 95 7.85 -10.68 1.93
CA LEU A 95 7.88 -9.26 1.59
C LEU A 95 6.48 -8.74 1.23
N ILE A 96 5.71 -9.56 0.53
CA ILE A 96 4.32 -9.20 0.15
C ILE A 96 3.46 -9.02 1.40
N VAL A 97 3.58 -9.92 2.38
CA VAL A 97 2.81 -9.85 3.63
C VAL A 97 3.19 -8.60 4.42
N VAL A 98 4.49 -8.34 4.60
CA VAL A 98 4.94 -7.17 5.37
C VAL A 98 4.54 -5.87 4.66
N ASP A 99 4.67 -5.83 3.34
CA ASP A 99 4.21 -4.69 2.53
C ASP A 99 2.71 -4.44 2.74
N ASN A 100 1.92 -5.49 2.70
CA ASN A 100 0.47 -5.41 2.92
C ASN A 100 0.14 -4.87 4.31
N VAL A 101 0.84 -5.32 5.34
CA VAL A 101 0.64 -4.83 6.71
C VAL A 101 0.92 -3.32 6.79
N TRP A 102 2.02 -2.85 6.19
CA TRP A 102 2.35 -1.43 6.19
C TRP A 102 1.32 -0.59 5.42
N HIS A 103 0.76 -1.12 4.33
CA HIS A 103 -0.33 -0.44 3.62
C HIS A 103 -1.57 -0.32 4.50
N ILE A 104 -1.91 -1.37 5.25
CA ILE A 104 -3.04 -1.35 6.17
C ILE A 104 -2.80 -0.34 7.30
N VAL A 105 -1.57 -0.28 7.84
CA VAL A 105 -1.21 0.73 8.84
C VAL A 105 -1.39 2.14 8.30
N ALA A 106 -0.98 2.39 7.06
CA ALA A 106 -1.17 3.70 6.42
C ALA A 106 -2.65 4.05 6.27
N VAL A 107 -3.46 3.11 5.81
CA VAL A 107 -4.93 3.31 5.70
C VAL A 107 -5.54 3.59 7.07
N TRP A 108 -5.14 2.84 8.09
CA TRP A 108 -5.61 3.08 9.47
C TRP A 108 -5.22 4.47 9.96
N ALA A 109 -3.99 4.91 9.69
CA ALA A 109 -3.52 6.23 10.13
C ALA A 109 -4.31 7.35 9.45
N VAL A 110 -4.59 7.21 8.16
CA VAL A 110 -5.45 8.18 7.44
C VAL A 110 -6.84 8.22 8.05
N TRP A 111 -7.43 7.05 8.29
CA TRP A 111 -8.74 6.98 8.94
C TRP A 111 -8.71 7.65 10.32
N ARG A 112 -7.74 7.32 11.14
CA ARG A 112 -7.70 7.78 12.53
C ARG A 112 -7.43 9.28 12.64
N PHE A 113 -6.54 9.81 11.83
CA PHE A 113 -6.05 11.18 12.01
C PHE A 113 -6.66 12.17 11.03
N LEU A 114 -7.18 11.73 9.90
CA LEU A 114 -7.74 12.63 8.90
C LEU A 114 -9.25 12.46 8.70
N MET A 115 -9.77 11.24 8.80
CA MET A 115 -11.16 10.96 8.44
C MET A 115 -12.06 10.72 9.63
N HIS A 116 -11.55 10.06 10.67
CA HIS A 116 -12.38 9.71 11.84
C HIS A 116 -12.93 10.94 12.58
N GLN A 117 -12.22 12.05 12.50
CA GLN A 117 -12.58 13.28 13.18
C GLN A 117 -13.47 14.20 12.35
N MET A 118 -13.83 13.80 11.16
CA MET A 118 -14.72 14.55 10.28
C MET A 118 -16.19 14.05 10.43
#